data_e84000cb2d3b17872dac0820d92267f8
#
_entry.id   e84000cb2d3b17872dac0820d92267f8
#
_cell.length_a   1.000
_cell.length_b   1.000
_cell.length_c   1.000
_cell.angle_alpha   90.00
_cell.angle_beta   90.00
_cell.angle_gamma   90.00
#
_symmetry.space_group_name_H-M   'P 1'
#
loop_
_entity.id
_entity.type
_entity.pdbx_description
1 polymer ?
#
loop_
_entity_poly.entity_id
_entity_poly.type
_entity_poly.pdbx_seq_one_letter_code
_entity_poly.pdbx_strand_id
1 'polypeptide(L)'
;MPQPGEISLAHNGVLFLDELPEFKRTVLEVMRQPLEERVVNIARAKASVQFPANFMLVASMNPSPSGEFYTEEGNHPDSPLDVRRYLRKISGPLLDRIDLHIEVTPVSFDQMTADRKAEKSSVIRDRVIKARELQSARFNDMNDIYSNAMMPSQMVKKICKTNEAGKTLLKTAMEKLGLSARAFDRILKVSRTIADLAGTEDIKIEHLAEAIQYRSLDREGWLG
;
A
#
# COMPACT_ATOMS: atom_id res chain seq x y z
N MET A 1 -5.42 -34.01 1.04
CA MET A 1 -5.25 -32.90 0.12
C MET A 1 -4.93 -31.63 0.90
N PRO A 2 -4.07 -30.70 0.40
CA PRO A 2 -3.91 -29.39 1.01
C PRO A 2 -5.23 -28.65 0.97
N GLN A 3 -5.55 -27.92 2.04
CA GLN A 3 -6.70 -27.02 2.10
C GLN A 3 -6.25 -25.58 1.90
N PRO A 4 -7.08 -24.69 1.32
CA PRO A 4 -6.80 -23.27 1.23
C PRO A 4 -6.73 -22.66 2.63
N GLY A 5 -5.74 -21.79 2.84
CA GLY A 5 -5.63 -20.97 4.06
C GLY A 5 -6.29 -19.60 3.88
N GLU A 6 -6.20 -18.74 4.92
CA GLU A 6 -6.84 -17.42 4.98
C GLU A 6 -6.53 -16.52 3.77
N ILE A 7 -5.29 -16.54 3.29
CA ILE A 7 -4.88 -15.78 2.10
C ILE A 7 -5.68 -16.19 0.86
N SER A 8 -5.91 -17.49 0.67
CA SER A 8 -6.68 -18.00 -0.46
C SER A 8 -8.18 -17.82 -0.27
N LEU A 9 -8.67 -17.90 0.97
CA LEU A 9 -10.07 -17.62 1.31
C LEU A 9 -10.44 -16.15 1.10
N ALA A 10 -9.46 -15.24 1.23
CA ALA A 10 -9.63 -13.82 0.94
C ALA A 10 -9.63 -13.49 -0.58
N HIS A 11 -9.54 -14.49 -1.47
CA HIS A 11 -9.53 -14.25 -2.92
C HIS A 11 -10.72 -13.42 -3.38
N ASN A 12 -10.46 -12.35 -4.16
CA ASN A 12 -11.42 -11.32 -4.59
C ASN A 12 -12.09 -10.54 -3.44
N GLY A 13 -11.52 -10.60 -2.25
CA GLY A 13 -11.97 -9.90 -1.06
C GLY A 13 -10.87 -9.06 -0.42
N VAL A 14 -10.97 -8.89 0.90
CA VAL A 14 -10.05 -8.15 1.74
C VAL A 14 -9.47 -9.07 2.79
N LEU A 15 -8.13 -9.09 2.91
CA LEU A 15 -7.43 -9.69 4.03
C LEU A 15 -7.03 -8.57 4.99
N PHE A 16 -7.63 -8.54 6.17
CA PHE A 16 -7.30 -7.60 7.23
C PHE A 16 -6.37 -8.25 8.24
N LEU A 17 -5.22 -7.62 8.50
CA LEU A 17 -4.25 -8.04 9.50
C LEU A 17 -4.11 -6.93 10.53
N ASP A 18 -4.65 -7.17 11.71
CA ASP A 18 -4.45 -6.28 12.84
C ASP A 18 -3.12 -6.57 13.52
N GLU A 19 -2.49 -5.54 14.11
CA GLU A 19 -1.22 -5.66 14.81
C GLU A 19 -0.12 -6.37 13.98
N LEU A 20 0.09 -5.91 12.76
CA LEU A 20 0.99 -6.53 11.78
C LEU A 20 2.36 -6.96 12.36
N PRO A 21 3.07 -6.19 13.22
CA PRO A 21 4.35 -6.59 13.80
C PRO A 21 4.25 -7.73 14.83
N GLU A 22 3.04 -8.11 15.28
CA GLU A 22 2.88 -9.22 16.21
C GLU A 22 2.88 -10.60 15.51
N PHE A 23 2.70 -10.61 14.20
CA PHE A 23 2.86 -11.84 13.42
C PHE A 23 4.32 -12.29 13.38
N LYS A 24 4.54 -13.61 13.39
CA LYS A 24 5.87 -14.18 13.19
C LYS A 24 6.43 -13.72 11.85
N ARG A 25 7.69 -13.30 11.81
CA ARG A 25 8.37 -12.84 10.59
C ARG A 25 8.24 -13.84 9.43
N THR A 26 8.32 -15.14 9.72
CA THR A 26 8.16 -16.20 8.70
C THR A 26 6.78 -16.18 8.05
N VAL A 27 5.72 -15.84 8.78
CA VAL A 27 4.36 -15.71 8.26
C VAL A 27 4.26 -14.48 7.35
N LEU A 28 4.83 -13.36 7.76
CA LEU A 28 4.86 -12.14 6.96
C LEU A 28 5.65 -12.32 5.64
N GLU A 29 6.78 -13.04 5.69
CA GLU A 29 7.59 -13.30 4.49
C GLU A 29 6.84 -14.17 3.46
N VAL A 30 6.03 -15.12 3.89
CA VAL A 30 5.22 -15.96 2.98
C VAL A 30 4.20 -15.13 2.19
N MET A 31 3.73 -14.02 2.73
CA MET A 31 2.77 -13.13 2.04
C MET A 31 3.35 -12.43 0.80
N ARG A 32 4.68 -12.37 0.66
CA ARG A 32 5.34 -11.67 -0.44
C ARG A 32 4.98 -12.24 -1.81
N GLN A 33 4.85 -13.56 -1.92
CA GLN A 33 4.49 -14.21 -3.18
C GLN A 33 3.03 -13.92 -3.56
N PRO A 34 2.01 -14.17 -2.72
CA PRO A 34 0.63 -13.89 -3.10
C PRO A 34 0.34 -12.40 -3.36
N LEU A 35 1.03 -11.49 -2.69
CA LEU A 35 0.89 -10.04 -2.97
C LEU A 35 1.43 -9.65 -4.37
N GLU A 36 2.36 -10.39 -4.92
CA GLU A 36 2.96 -10.12 -6.23
C GLU A 36 2.33 -10.96 -7.34
N GLU A 37 2.19 -12.28 -7.10
CA GLU A 37 1.77 -13.26 -8.11
C GLU A 37 0.27 -13.59 -8.04
N ARG A 38 -0.42 -13.18 -6.97
CA ARG A 38 -1.86 -13.43 -6.73
C ARG A 38 -2.23 -14.91 -6.64
N VAL A 39 -1.25 -15.74 -6.31
CA VAL A 39 -1.39 -17.17 -6.11
C VAL A 39 -0.56 -17.63 -4.91
N VAL A 40 -1.01 -18.72 -4.28
CA VAL A 40 -0.26 -19.47 -3.27
C VAL A 40 0.12 -20.82 -3.85
N ASN A 41 1.40 -21.13 -3.90
CA ASN A 41 1.92 -22.42 -4.35
C ASN A 41 2.27 -23.28 -3.13
N ILE A 42 1.67 -24.46 -3.03
CA ILE A 42 1.98 -25.47 -2.00
C ILE A 42 2.61 -26.68 -2.69
N ALA A 43 3.91 -26.83 -2.51
CA ALA A 43 4.64 -27.99 -3.02
C ALA A 43 4.78 -29.05 -1.89
N ARG A 44 4.36 -30.27 -2.18
CA ARG A 44 4.59 -31.46 -1.36
C ARG A 44 5.18 -32.59 -2.19
N ALA A 45 5.82 -33.56 -1.57
CA ALA A 45 6.53 -34.65 -2.25
C ALA A 45 5.67 -35.39 -3.31
N LYS A 46 4.35 -35.40 -3.18
CA LYS A 46 3.44 -36.12 -4.08
C LYS A 46 2.58 -35.22 -4.99
N ALA A 47 2.53 -33.92 -4.77
CA ALA A 47 1.70 -33.00 -5.56
C ALA A 47 2.09 -31.53 -5.30
N SER A 48 2.05 -30.73 -6.36
CA SER A 48 2.03 -29.27 -6.26
C SER A 48 0.63 -28.78 -6.51
N VAL A 49 0.13 -27.92 -5.63
CA VAL A 49 -1.21 -27.34 -5.73
C VAL A 49 -1.08 -25.82 -5.69
N GLN A 50 -1.78 -25.15 -6.60
CA GLN A 50 -1.86 -23.71 -6.66
C GLN A 50 -3.26 -23.25 -6.26
N PHE A 51 -3.34 -22.31 -5.33
CA PHE A 51 -4.58 -21.65 -4.93
C PHE A 51 -4.59 -20.19 -5.38
N PRO A 52 -5.72 -19.67 -5.87
CA PRO A 52 -5.84 -18.25 -6.19
C PRO A 52 -5.77 -17.41 -4.92
N ALA A 53 -5.15 -16.22 -5.01
CA ALA A 53 -4.91 -15.33 -3.87
C ALA A 53 -4.87 -13.85 -4.31
N ASN A 54 -5.82 -13.44 -5.15
CA ASN A 54 -5.97 -12.04 -5.53
C ASN A 54 -6.86 -11.34 -4.50
N PHE A 55 -6.26 -10.65 -3.54
CA PHE A 55 -6.95 -9.98 -2.45
C PHE A 55 -6.40 -8.57 -2.24
N MET A 56 -7.16 -7.71 -1.58
CA MET A 56 -6.69 -6.43 -1.05
C MET A 56 -6.16 -6.65 0.37
N LEU A 57 -4.89 -6.34 0.61
CA LEU A 57 -4.32 -6.34 1.96
C LEU A 57 -4.66 -5.02 2.64
N VAL A 58 -5.24 -5.10 3.83
CA VAL A 58 -5.35 -4.00 4.79
C VAL A 58 -4.67 -4.44 6.07
N ALA A 59 -3.74 -3.65 6.57
CA ALA A 59 -3.05 -3.97 7.81
C ALA A 59 -3.03 -2.74 8.73
N SER A 60 -3.12 -2.99 10.03
CA SER A 60 -2.92 -1.98 11.06
C SER A 60 -1.71 -2.30 11.92
N MET A 61 -1.10 -1.28 12.50
CA MET A 61 -0.02 -1.43 13.46
C MET A 61 0.08 -0.19 14.36
N ASN A 62 0.57 -0.39 15.55
CA ASN A 62 0.93 0.70 16.44
C ASN A 62 2.30 1.30 16.03
N PRO A 63 2.59 2.57 16.39
CA PRO A 63 3.87 3.20 16.08
C PRO A 63 5.03 2.63 16.92
N SER A 64 4.73 2.01 18.06
CA SER A 64 5.69 1.44 19.00
C SER A 64 5.08 0.23 19.73
N PRO A 65 5.87 -0.58 20.46
CA PRO A 65 5.34 -1.68 21.27
C PRO A 65 4.31 -1.25 22.32
N SER A 66 4.47 -0.07 22.95
CA SER A 66 3.50 0.48 23.91
C SER A 66 2.26 1.08 23.24
N GLY A 67 2.31 1.34 21.94
CA GLY A 67 1.26 2.04 21.20
C GLY A 67 1.38 3.57 21.25
N GLU A 68 2.36 4.12 21.93
CA GLU A 68 2.55 5.57 22.04
C GLU A 68 3.43 6.11 20.90
N PHE A 69 3.09 7.32 20.42
CA PHE A 69 3.95 8.04 19.48
C PHE A 69 5.21 8.54 20.18
N TYR A 70 6.34 8.43 19.50
CA TYR A 70 7.59 9.00 19.98
C TYR A 70 7.50 10.53 19.97
N THR A 71 7.55 11.15 21.13
CA THR A 71 7.65 12.61 21.29
C THR A 71 9.05 12.96 21.79
N GLU A 72 9.65 14.01 21.25
CA GLU A 72 10.98 14.48 21.68
C GLU A 72 11.02 14.98 23.13
N GLU A 73 9.86 15.24 23.74
CA GLU A 73 9.72 15.90 25.05
C GLU A 73 9.75 14.94 26.27
N GLY A 74 10.26 13.74 26.14
CA GLY A 74 10.56 13.01 27.37
C GLY A 74 9.98 11.61 27.48
N ASN A 75 10.02 10.97 28.54
CA ASN A 75 9.66 9.62 29.01
C ASN A 75 8.77 8.77 28.08
N HIS A 76 9.32 8.39 26.91
CA HIS A 76 8.67 7.38 26.10
C HIS A 76 8.85 6.01 26.78
N PRO A 77 7.78 5.20 26.99
CA PRO A 77 7.88 3.92 27.69
C PRO A 77 8.80 2.92 26.97
N ASP A 78 8.91 3.05 25.64
CA ASP A 78 9.78 2.21 24.82
C ASP A 78 11.11 2.89 24.54
N SER A 79 12.22 2.15 24.66
CA SER A 79 13.51 2.65 24.19
C SER A 79 13.56 2.74 22.67
N PRO A 80 14.42 3.63 22.09
CA PRO A 80 14.62 3.68 20.63
C PRO A 80 15.02 2.32 20.02
N LEU A 81 15.72 1.49 20.79
CA LEU A 81 16.11 0.14 20.39
C LEU A 81 14.90 -0.81 20.32
N ASP A 82 13.95 -0.68 21.25
CA ASP A 82 12.75 -1.52 21.27
C ASP A 82 11.82 -1.16 20.13
N VAL A 83 11.60 0.14 19.89
CA VAL A 83 10.82 0.63 18.71
C VAL A 83 11.45 0.10 17.42
N ARG A 84 12.77 0.26 17.27
CA ARG A 84 13.48 -0.23 16.09
C ARG A 84 13.38 -1.75 15.93
N ARG A 85 13.48 -2.51 17.02
CA ARG A 85 13.31 -3.99 17.00
C ARG A 85 11.88 -4.37 16.60
N TYR A 86 10.90 -3.65 17.09
CA TYR A 86 9.49 -3.85 16.77
C TYR A 86 9.22 -3.62 15.27
N LEU A 87 9.63 -2.49 14.74
CA LEU A 87 9.44 -2.14 13.33
C LEU A 87 10.21 -3.10 12.38
N ARG A 88 11.39 -3.56 12.77
CA ARG A 88 12.19 -4.53 11.99
C ARG A 88 11.55 -5.92 11.84
N LYS A 89 10.47 -6.23 12.56
CA LYS A 89 9.69 -7.46 12.31
C LYS A 89 9.09 -7.43 10.89
N ILE A 90 8.76 -6.25 10.36
CA ILE A 90 8.29 -6.05 9.00
C ILE A 90 9.50 -5.79 8.10
N SER A 91 9.71 -6.66 7.11
CA SER A 91 10.86 -6.51 6.21
C SER A 91 10.62 -5.42 5.16
N GLY A 92 11.70 -4.74 4.74
CA GLY A 92 11.64 -3.79 3.62
C GLY A 92 11.01 -4.38 2.36
N PRO A 93 11.39 -5.61 1.93
CA PRO A 93 10.75 -6.27 0.80
C PRO A 93 9.24 -6.53 0.94
N LEU A 94 8.69 -6.64 2.15
CA LEU A 94 7.25 -6.72 2.37
C LEU A 94 6.62 -5.32 2.26
N LEU A 95 7.21 -4.30 2.89
CA LEU A 95 6.77 -2.90 2.77
C LEU A 95 6.76 -2.43 1.32
N ASP A 96 7.77 -2.77 0.55
CA ASP A 96 7.82 -2.50 -0.90
C ASP A 96 6.59 -3.00 -1.66
N ARG A 97 5.87 -3.99 -1.11
CA ARG A 97 4.69 -4.59 -1.72
C ARG A 97 3.37 -4.01 -1.25
N ILE A 98 3.39 -3.19 -0.22
CA ILE A 98 2.23 -2.43 0.26
C ILE A 98 2.20 -1.11 -0.51
N ASP A 99 1.08 -0.78 -1.15
CA ASP A 99 0.99 0.38 -2.05
C ASP A 99 0.89 1.70 -1.29
N LEU A 100 0.16 1.74 -0.17
CA LEU A 100 -0.14 2.93 0.62
C LEU A 100 0.27 2.74 2.08
N HIS A 101 1.04 3.68 2.60
CA HIS A 101 1.37 3.78 4.01
C HIS A 101 0.68 5.03 4.56
N ILE A 102 -0.17 4.84 5.57
CA ILE A 102 -0.97 5.93 6.15
C ILE A 102 -0.63 6.05 7.62
N GLU A 103 -0.18 7.22 8.03
CA GLU A 103 0.02 7.56 9.43
C GLU A 103 -1.26 8.21 9.98
N VAL A 104 -1.80 7.64 11.05
CA VAL A 104 -2.98 8.14 11.73
C VAL A 104 -2.53 8.77 13.04
N THR A 105 -2.59 10.09 13.11
CA THR A 105 -2.23 10.84 14.32
C THR A 105 -3.37 10.84 15.33
N PRO A 106 -3.06 10.96 16.66
CA PRO A 106 -4.08 11.08 17.69
C PRO A 106 -5.00 12.28 17.43
N VAL A 107 -6.29 12.10 17.69
CA VAL A 107 -7.29 13.17 17.55
C VAL A 107 -7.24 14.05 18.80
N SER A 108 -7.08 15.37 18.62
CA SER A 108 -7.11 16.31 19.75
C SER A 108 -8.52 16.45 20.34
N PHE A 109 -8.60 16.87 21.61
CA PHE A 109 -9.88 17.11 22.29
C PHE A 109 -10.76 18.09 21.50
N ASP A 110 -10.18 19.17 20.96
CA ASP A 110 -10.89 20.16 20.16
C ASP A 110 -11.45 19.58 18.85
N GLN A 111 -10.74 18.65 18.25
CA GLN A 111 -11.22 17.95 17.06
C GLN A 111 -12.34 16.94 17.38
N MET A 112 -12.32 16.31 18.55
CA MET A 112 -13.38 15.40 19.00
C MET A 112 -14.66 16.14 19.36
N THR A 113 -14.54 17.38 19.89
CA THR A 113 -15.70 18.21 20.29
C THR A 113 -16.22 19.10 19.16
N ALA A 114 -15.45 19.24 18.06
CA ALA A 114 -15.87 20.03 16.91
C ALA A 114 -17.05 19.36 16.17
N ASP A 115 -18.10 20.13 15.94
CA ASP A 115 -19.30 19.66 15.20
C ASP A 115 -19.03 19.57 13.67
N ARG A 116 -17.95 18.88 13.30
CA ARG A 116 -17.56 18.64 11.90
C ARG A 116 -18.30 17.44 11.36
N LYS A 117 -19.19 17.68 10.41
CA LYS A 117 -19.83 16.59 9.66
C LYS A 117 -18.81 15.96 8.71
N ALA A 118 -18.50 14.68 8.93
CA ALA A 118 -17.70 13.90 8.01
C ALA A 118 -18.41 13.74 6.64
N GLU A 119 -17.64 13.53 5.59
CA GLU A 119 -18.17 13.22 4.27
C GLU A 119 -18.97 11.90 4.31
N LYS A 120 -20.15 11.89 3.69
CA LYS A 120 -21.00 10.69 3.67
C LYS A 120 -20.39 9.60 2.77
N SER A 121 -20.49 8.34 3.21
CA SER A 121 -19.99 7.18 2.45
C SER A 121 -20.61 7.09 1.04
N SER A 122 -21.84 7.57 0.83
CA SER A 122 -22.47 7.63 -0.50
C SER A 122 -21.67 8.53 -1.47
N VAL A 123 -21.22 9.70 -1.03
CA VAL A 123 -20.43 10.63 -1.85
C VAL A 123 -19.07 10.03 -2.20
N ILE A 124 -18.43 9.37 -1.22
CA ILE A 124 -17.17 8.64 -1.45
C ILE A 124 -17.38 7.52 -2.49
N ARG A 125 -18.47 6.76 -2.34
CA ARG A 125 -18.82 5.67 -3.27
C ARG A 125 -19.00 6.18 -4.70
N ASP A 126 -19.72 7.26 -4.91
CA ASP A 126 -19.98 7.83 -6.24
C ASP A 126 -18.66 8.24 -6.92
N ARG A 127 -17.73 8.83 -6.15
CA ARG A 127 -16.39 9.18 -6.64
C ARG A 127 -15.57 7.94 -7.02
N VAL A 128 -15.65 6.89 -6.22
CA VAL A 128 -14.95 5.61 -6.50
C VAL A 128 -15.55 4.93 -7.73
N ILE A 129 -16.87 4.92 -7.87
CA ILE A 129 -17.54 4.33 -9.06
C ILE A 129 -17.06 5.01 -10.34
N LYS A 130 -17.05 6.36 -10.40
CA LYS A 130 -16.54 7.10 -11.56
C LYS A 130 -15.09 6.72 -11.90
N ALA A 131 -14.20 6.65 -10.91
CA ALA A 131 -12.83 6.24 -11.14
C ALA A 131 -12.73 4.78 -11.64
N ARG A 132 -13.58 3.88 -11.16
CA ARG A 132 -13.65 2.49 -11.62
C ARG A 132 -14.17 2.37 -13.04
N GLU A 133 -15.13 3.19 -13.44
CA GLU A 133 -15.63 3.27 -14.82
C GLU A 133 -14.52 3.68 -15.79
N LEU A 134 -13.72 4.72 -15.45
CA LEU A 134 -12.55 5.13 -16.23
C LEU A 134 -11.52 3.98 -16.38
N GLN A 135 -11.27 3.23 -15.31
CA GLN A 135 -10.36 2.07 -15.37
C GLN A 135 -10.96 0.94 -16.21
N SER A 136 -12.24 0.65 -16.08
CA SER A 136 -12.93 -0.37 -16.87
C SER A 136 -12.88 -0.04 -18.36
N ALA A 137 -13.12 1.21 -18.74
CA ALA A 137 -12.98 1.67 -20.12
C ALA A 137 -11.54 1.56 -20.64
N ARG A 138 -10.53 1.90 -19.79
CA ARG A 138 -9.11 1.82 -20.12
C ARG A 138 -8.63 0.40 -20.41
N PHE A 139 -9.18 -0.59 -19.71
CA PHE A 139 -8.75 -1.99 -19.78
C PHE A 139 -9.75 -2.92 -20.47
N ASN A 140 -10.79 -2.36 -21.14
CA ASN A 140 -11.86 -3.14 -21.75
C ASN A 140 -11.36 -4.24 -22.73
N ASP A 141 -10.30 -3.94 -23.47
CA ASP A 141 -9.73 -4.87 -24.47
C ASP A 141 -8.57 -5.73 -23.91
N MET A 142 -8.41 -5.75 -22.59
CA MET A 142 -7.29 -6.44 -21.94
C MET A 142 -7.79 -7.62 -21.11
N ASN A 143 -7.21 -8.78 -21.34
CA ASN A 143 -7.49 -9.97 -20.54
C ASN A 143 -6.80 -9.82 -19.16
N ASP A 144 -7.53 -10.17 -18.08
CA ASP A 144 -7.04 -10.27 -16.70
C ASP A 144 -6.51 -8.97 -16.07
N ILE A 145 -6.81 -7.79 -16.64
CA ILE A 145 -6.46 -6.49 -16.07
C ILE A 145 -7.72 -5.65 -15.91
N TYR A 146 -8.11 -5.40 -14.66
CA TYR A 146 -9.36 -4.71 -14.32
C TYR A 146 -9.16 -3.41 -13.52
N SER A 147 -7.90 -3.10 -13.17
CA SER A 147 -7.57 -1.90 -12.40
C SER A 147 -6.13 -1.46 -12.60
N ASN A 148 -5.84 -0.20 -12.27
CA ASN A 148 -4.48 0.33 -12.34
C ASN A 148 -3.47 -0.49 -11.51
N ALA A 149 -3.89 -1.04 -10.36
CA ALA A 149 -3.04 -1.89 -9.51
C ALA A 149 -2.56 -3.14 -10.23
N MET A 150 -3.31 -3.62 -11.23
CA MET A 150 -3.01 -4.85 -11.97
C MET A 150 -2.06 -4.66 -13.14
N MET A 151 -1.72 -3.42 -13.52
CA MET A 151 -0.83 -3.13 -14.64
C MET A 151 0.56 -3.76 -14.45
N PRO A 152 1.09 -4.51 -15.42
CA PRO A 152 2.52 -4.87 -15.44
C PRO A 152 3.39 -3.64 -15.72
N SER A 153 4.68 -3.68 -15.34
CA SER A 153 5.62 -2.54 -15.46
C SER A 153 5.71 -1.95 -16.88
N GLN A 154 5.61 -2.79 -17.91
CA GLN A 154 5.60 -2.30 -19.30
C GLN A 154 4.38 -1.42 -19.60
N MET A 155 3.23 -1.76 -19.02
CA MET A 155 1.99 -1.00 -19.19
C MET A 155 2.04 0.30 -18.38
N VAL A 156 2.60 0.28 -17.18
CA VAL A 156 2.80 1.48 -16.35
C VAL A 156 3.55 2.55 -17.14
N LYS A 157 4.63 2.18 -17.83
CA LYS A 157 5.41 3.11 -18.67
C LYS A 157 4.62 3.73 -19.83
N LYS A 158 3.60 3.02 -20.35
CA LYS A 158 2.76 3.50 -21.45
C LYS A 158 1.60 4.38 -20.97
N ILE A 159 0.96 3.99 -19.88
CA ILE A 159 -0.29 4.60 -19.38
C ILE A 159 0.00 5.72 -18.38
N CYS A 160 1.01 5.55 -17.51
CA CYS A 160 1.33 6.52 -16.46
C CYS A 160 2.39 7.52 -16.92
N LYS A 161 2.14 8.18 -18.06
CA LYS A 161 3.05 9.23 -18.57
C LYS A 161 2.99 10.46 -17.68
N THR A 162 4.17 11.04 -17.44
CA THR A 162 4.33 12.28 -16.66
C THR A 162 5.10 13.31 -17.50
N ASN A 163 4.89 14.59 -17.25
CA ASN A 163 5.65 15.68 -17.87
C ASN A 163 7.06 15.77 -17.26
N GLU A 164 7.92 16.64 -17.80
CA GLU A 164 9.32 16.79 -17.32
C GLU A 164 9.39 17.22 -15.85
N ALA A 165 8.50 18.07 -15.38
CA ALA A 165 8.45 18.47 -13.98
C ALA A 165 8.09 17.27 -13.06
N GLY A 166 7.15 16.42 -13.48
CA GLY A 166 6.81 15.17 -12.79
C GLY A 166 7.98 14.19 -12.75
N LYS A 167 8.73 14.05 -13.86
CA LYS A 167 9.95 13.22 -13.89
C LYS A 167 11.01 13.71 -12.92
N THR A 168 11.21 15.03 -12.85
CA THR A 168 12.15 15.66 -11.91
C THR A 168 11.74 15.41 -10.46
N LEU A 169 10.45 15.56 -10.13
CA LEU A 169 9.92 15.26 -8.80
C LEU A 169 10.14 13.78 -8.42
N LEU A 170 9.80 12.86 -9.32
CA LEU A 170 10.02 11.42 -9.12
C LEU A 170 11.50 11.09 -8.90
N LYS A 171 12.40 11.64 -9.73
CA LYS A 171 13.85 11.45 -9.58
C LYS A 171 14.31 11.91 -8.21
N THR A 172 13.93 13.12 -7.80
CA THR A 172 14.27 13.67 -6.48
C THR A 172 13.75 12.81 -5.33
N ALA A 173 12.50 12.32 -5.44
CA ALA A 173 11.92 11.42 -4.43
C ALA A 173 12.68 10.09 -4.36
N MET A 174 13.00 9.48 -5.50
CA MET A 174 13.79 8.24 -5.57
C MET A 174 15.14 8.37 -4.88
N GLU A 175 15.87 9.47 -5.17
CA GLU A 175 17.20 9.74 -4.60
C GLU A 175 17.12 10.05 -3.09
N LYS A 176 16.15 10.89 -2.66
CA LYS A 176 16.04 11.32 -1.26
C LYS A 176 15.46 10.25 -0.32
N LEU A 177 14.56 9.40 -0.82
CA LEU A 177 13.88 8.40 -0.02
C LEU A 177 14.47 6.99 -0.22
N GLY A 178 15.51 6.83 -1.03
CA GLY A 178 16.12 5.52 -1.30
C GLY A 178 15.15 4.51 -1.95
N LEU A 179 14.18 4.98 -2.75
CA LEU A 179 13.08 4.15 -3.24
C LEU A 179 13.55 3.11 -4.27
N SER A 180 13.01 1.89 -4.17
CA SER A 180 13.27 0.82 -5.11
C SER A 180 12.54 1.03 -6.46
N ALA A 181 12.96 0.30 -7.51
CA ALA A 181 12.25 0.29 -8.79
C ALA A 181 10.78 -0.19 -8.66
N ARG A 182 10.49 -1.05 -7.67
CA ARG A 182 9.12 -1.47 -7.36
C ARG A 182 8.29 -0.33 -6.78
N ALA A 183 8.87 0.44 -5.85
CA ALA A 183 8.23 1.63 -5.29
C ALA A 183 7.91 2.66 -6.38
N PHE A 184 8.81 2.85 -7.36
CA PHE A 184 8.56 3.72 -8.52
C PHE A 184 7.30 3.32 -9.30
N ASP A 185 7.17 2.04 -9.69
CA ASP A 185 5.99 1.56 -10.41
C ASP A 185 4.71 1.73 -9.58
N ARG A 186 4.78 1.52 -8.25
CA ARG A 186 3.64 1.70 -7.34
C ARG A 186 3.23 3.17 -7.25
N ILE A 187 4.17 4.08 -7.07
CA ILE A 187 3.89 5.52 -7.09
C ILE A 187 3.15 5.91 -8.37
N LEU A 188 3.59 5.43 -9.52
CA LEU A 188 2.92 5.73 -10.79
C LEU A 188 1.50 5.15 -10.87
N LYS A 189 1.26 3.92 -10.40
CA LYS A 189 -0.08 3.31 -10.34
C LYS A 189 -1.02 4.07 -9.41
N VAL A 190 -0.51 4.46 -8.24
CA VAL A 190 -1.26 5.26 -7.26
C VAL A 190 -1.55 6.64 -7.84
N SER A 191 -0.57 7.33 -8.44
CA SER A 191 -0.77 8.63 -9.10
C SER A 191 -1.82 8.57 -10.20
N ARG A 192 -1.82 7.50 -11.01
CA ARG A 192 -2.87 7.29 -12.03
C ARG A 192 -4.24 7.12 -11.38
N THR A 193 -4.32 6.42 -10.26
CA THR A 193 -5.59 6.22 -9.55
C THR A 193 -6.08 7.53 -8.90
N ILE A 194 -5.19 8.34 -8.36
CA ILE A 194 -5.53 9.68 -7.83
C ILE A 194 -6.04 10.57 -8.97
N ALA A 195 -5.38 10.55 -10.13
CA ALA A 195 -5.84 11.30 -11.30
C ALA A 195 -7.20 10.81 -11.82
N ASP A 196 -7.48 9.50 -11.78
CA ASP A 196 -8.80 8.95 -12.11
C ASP A 196 -9.88 9.43 -11.12
N LEU A 197 -9.56 9.46 -9.81
CA LEU A 197 -10.44 10.01 -8.77
C LEU A 197 -10.70 11.50 -8.93
N ALA A 198 -9.72 12.25 -9.46
CA ALA A 198 -9.85 13.66 -9.79
C ALA A 198 -10.54 13.90 -11.15
N GLY A 199 -10.85 12.84 -11.92
CA GLY A 199 -11.46 12.94 -13.24
C GLY A 199 -10.54 13.56 -14.29
N THR A 200 -9.21 13.45 -14.13
CA THR A 200 -8.24 14.03 -15.07
C THR A 200 -7.57 12.96 -15.92
N GLU A 201 -7.37 13.27 -17.21
CA GLU A 201 -6.71 12.35 -18.15
C GLU A 201 -5.21 12.25 -17.85
N ASP A 202 -4.57 13.38 -17.56
CA ASP A 202 -3.13 13.46 -17.29
C ASP A 202 -2.79 13.30 -15.80
N ILE A 203 -1.65 12.67 -15.52
CA ILE A 203 -1.06 12.65 -14.19
C ILE A 203 -0.34 13.98 -13.96
N LYS A 204 -0.88 14.83 -13.09
CA LYS A 204 -0.31 16.10 -12.69
C LYS A 204 0.68 15.95 -11.54
N ILE A 205 1.44 17.04 -11.25
CA ILE A 205 2.44 17.06 -10.17
C ILE A 205 1.79 16.82 -8.80
N GLU A 206 0.61 17.37 -8.56
CA GLU A 206 -0.15 17.16 -7.32
C GLU A 206 -0.47 15.68 -7.08
N HIS A 207 -0.85 14.93 -8.11
CA HIS A 207 -1.14 13.50 -7.99
C HIS A 207 0.12 12.68 -7.68
N LEU A 208 1.26 13.08 -8.23
CA LEU A 208 2.56 12.46 -7.93
C LEU A 208 3.02 12.78 -6.50
N ALA A 209 2.87 14.04 -6.09
CA ALA A 209 3.25 14.47 -4.74
C ALA A 209 2.44 13.71 -3.67
N GLU A 210 1.12 13.59 -3.87
CA GLU A 210 0.25 12.81 -2.98
C GLU A 210 0.66 11.33 -2.95
N ALA A 211 0.89 10.70 -4.11
CA ALA A 211 1.31 9.31 -4.17
C ALA A 211 2.67 9.06 -3.49
N ILE A 212 3.60 10.00 -3.56
CA ILE A 212 4.89 9.94 -2.86
C ILE A 212 4.69 10.02 -1.34
N GLN A 213 3.74 10.84 -0.85
CA GLN A 213 3.45 10.95 0.58
C GLN A 213 2.97 9.62 1.16
N TYR A 214 2.24 8.82 0.40
CA TYR A 214 1.84 7.46 0.81
C TYR A 214 2.99 6.45 0.87
N ARG A 215 4.23 6.88 0.63
CA ARG A 215 5.45 6.06 0.81
C ARG A 215 6.29 6.53 2.01
N SER A 216 5.65 7.10 3.01
CA SER A 216 6.31 7.69 4.18
C SER A 216 7.19 6.69 4.96
N LEU A 217 6.83 5.40 4.99
CA LEU A 217 7.57 4.37 5.70
C LEU A 217 8.80 3.83 4.94
N ASP A 218 9.00 4.23 3.68
CA ASP A 218 10.20 3.89 2.91
C ASP A 218 11.41 4.79 3.25
N ARG A 219 11.22 5.81 4.10
CA ARG A 219 12.30 6.74 4.46
C ARG A 219 13.41 6.02 5.23
N GLU A 220 14.66 6.38 4.93
CA GLU A 220 15.80 6.01 5.78
C GLU A 220 15.54 6.46 7.22
N GLY A 221 15.65 5.51 8.17
CA GLY A 221 15.41 5.77 9.59
C GLY A 221 14.19 5.06 10.15
N TRP A 222 13.23 4.61 9.34
CA TRP A 222 12.10 3.82 9.84
C TRP A 222 12.47 2.34 10.06
N LEU A 223 13.40 1.81 9.23
CA LEU A 223 13.98 0.46 9.35
C LEU A 223 15.50 0.50 9.71
N GLY A 224 16.09 1.67 9.78
CA GLY A 224 17.52 1.93 9.88
C GLY A 224 18.25 1.57 11.15
#